data_e7f294fc9e868a0f54e169ad75809393
#
_entry.id   e7f294fc9e868a0f54e169ad75809393
#
_cell.length_a   1.000
_cell.length_b   1.000
_cell.length_c   1.000
_cell.angle_alpha   90.00
_cell.angle_beta   90.00
_cell.angle_gamma   90.00
#
_symmetry.space_group_name_H-M   'P 1'
#
loop_
_entity.id
_entity.type
_entity.pdbx_description
1 polymer ?
#
loop_
_entity_poly.entity_id
_entity_poly.type
_entity_poly.pdbx_seq_one_letter_code
_entity_poly.pdbx_strand_id
1 'polypeptide(L)'
;MTKVDFSKIELEMIDGSKKTVDFQHGENGLANQIYMQAREIKWKELGLKLYHAEGEVELKDEEVGYIKNHVQAWSCVAREGVERALDATE
;
A
#
# COMPACT_ATOMS: atom_id res chain seq x y z
N MET A 1 -6.74 -14.39 3.84
CA MET A 1 -6.68 -12.93 3.89
C MET A 1 -5.27 -12.43 3.71
N THR A 2 -5.13 -11.26 3.12
CA THR A 2 -3.83 -10.66 2.86
C THR A 2 -3.41 -9.79 4.04
N LYS A 3 -2.18 -9.92 4.48
CA LYS A 3 -1.61 -9.10 5.56
C LYS A 3 -0.36 -8.42 5.06
N VAL A 4 -0.29 -7.10 5.19
CA VAL A 4 0.82 -6.30 4.68
C VAL A 4 1.20 -5.21 5.68
N ASP A 5 2.50 -5.00 5.85
CA ASP A 5 3.02 -3.88 6.62
C ASP A 5 3.48 -2.79 5.64
N PHE A 6 2.63 -1.78 5.45
CA PHE A 6 2.92 -0.71 4.51
C PHE A 6 4.00 0.26 5.00
N SER A 7 4.44 0.13 6.24
CA SER A 7 5.57 0.92 6.73
C SER A 7 6.92 0.33 6.32
N LYS A 8 6.91 -0.86 5.73
CA LYS A 8 8.13 -1.59 5.34
C LYS A 8 7.98 -2.23 3.96
N ILE A 9 7.77 -1.40 2.95
CA ILE A 9 7.67 -1.87 1.56
C ILE A 9 9.06 -1.88 0.94
N GLU A 10 9.47 -3.03 0.40
CA GLU A 10 10.75 -3.15 -0.28
C GLU A 10 10.65 -2.72 -1.74
N LEU A 11 11.56 -1.85 -2.15
CA LEU A 11 11.71 -1.44 -3.55
C LEU A 11 13.00 -2.04 -4.11
N GLU A 12 12.94 -2.55 -5.33
CA GLU A 12 14.10 -3.04 -6.02
C GLU A 12 14.71 -1.91 -6.84
N MET A 13 15.95 -1.55 -6.51
CA MET A 13 16.63 -0.43 -7.14
C MET A 13 17.34 -0.88 -8.43
N ILE A 14 17.78 0.08 -9.22
CA ILE A 14 18.39 -0.18 -10.52
C ILE A 14 19.66 -1.04 -10.45
N ASP A 15 20.37 -0.98 -9.34
CA ASP A 15 21.60 -1.76 -9.12
C ASP A 15 21.34 -3.13 -8.50
N GLY A 16 20.07 -3.51 -8.37
CA GLY A 16 19.68 -4.79 -7.76
C GLY A 16 19.56 -4.77 -6.24
N SER A 17 19.93 -3.66 -5.60
CA SER A 17 19.78 -3.55 -4.17
C SER A 17 18.30 -3.32 -3.81
N LYS A 18 17.96 -3.51 -2.53
CA LYS A 18 16.60 -3.30 -2.05
C LYS A 18 16.58 -2.17 -1.02
N LYS A 19 15.56 -1.33 -1.13
CA LYS A 19 15.36 -0.21 -0.21
C LYS A 19 13.99 -0.35 0.45
N THR A 20 13.93 -0.22 1.76
CA THR A 20 12.67 -0.25 2.50
C THR A 20 12.13 1.17 2.63
N VAL A 21 10.85 1.33 2.28
CA VAL A 21 10.18 2.63 2.29
C VAL A 21 8.88 2.53 3.08
N ASP A 22 8.56 3.59 3.82
CA ASP A 22 7.31 3.71 4.56
C ASP A 22 6.25 4.35 3.65
N PHE A 23 5.26 3.54 3.24
CA PHE A 23 4.10 4.04 2.51
C PHE A 23 2.86 4.20 3.40
N GLN A 24 2.99 3.92 4.69
CA GLN A 24 1.87 4.04 5.64
C GLN A 24 1.67 5.48 6.12
N HIS A 25 2.76 6.17 6.39
CA HIS A 25 2.74 7.53 6.94
C HIS A 25 3.23 8.54 5.90
N GLY A 26 3.00 9.82 6.17
CA GLY A 26 3.46 10.90 5.31
C GLY A 26 2.45 11.30 4.25
N GLU A 27 2.64 12.48 3.69
CA GLU A 27 1.71 13.07 2.72
C GLU A 27 1.62 12.30 1.42
N ASN A 28 2.72 11.67 1.02
CA ASN A 28 2.77 10.88 -0.21
C ASN A 28 2.57 9.39 0.05
N GLY A 29 2.21 9.02 1.27
CA GLY A 29 1.95 7.64 1.61
C GLY A 29 0.65 7.12 1.01
N LEU A 30 0.58 5.80 0.84
CA LEU A 30 -0.61 5.15 0.27
C LEU A 30 -1.86 5.45 1.09
N ALA A 31 -1.76 5.39 2.41
CA ALA A 31 -2.91 5.64 3.28
C ALA A 31 -3.49 7.03 3.08
N ASN A 32 -2.63 8.05 3.05
CA ASN A 32 -3.08 9.42 2.86
C ASN A 32 -3.67 9.64 1.47
N GLN A 33 -3.07 9.08 0.44
CA GLN A 33 -3.59 9.21 -0.93
C GLN A 33 -4.97 8.57 -1.05
N ILE A 34 -5.16 7.39 -0.50
CA ILE A 34 -6.46 6.72 -0.54
C ILE A 34 -7.49 7.55 0.22
N TYR A 35 -7.13 8.06 1.39
CA TYR A 35 -8.02 8.89 2.20
C TYR A 35 -8.47 10.15 1.44
N MET A 36 -7.52 10.86 0.84
CA MET A 36 -7.80 12.12 0.15
C MET A 36 -8.55 11.95 -1.17
N GLN A 37 -8.37 10.82 -1.84
CA GLN A 37 -8.98 10.56 -3.14
C GLN A 37 -10.25 9.72 -3.07
N ALA A 38 -10.59 9.19 -1.91
CA ALA A 38 -11.75 8.33 -1.75
C ALA A 38 -13.05 9.08 -2.06
N ARG A 39 -13.90 8.47 -2.87
CA ARG A 39 -15.22 9.00 -3.21
C ARG A 39 -16.34 8.30 -2.47
N GLU A 40 -16.04 7.17 -1.84
CA GLU A 40 -16.97 6.41 -1.03
C GLU A 40 -16.42 6.27 0.39
N ILE A 41 -17.31 6.24 1.36
CA ILE A 41 -16.92 6.16 2.77
C ILE A 41 -16.08 4.93 3.06
N LYS A 42 -16.39 3.79 2.44
CA LYS A 42 -15.63 2.55 2.65
C LYS A 42 -14.15 2.68 2.28
N TRP A 43 -13.82 3.45 1.23
CA TRP A 43 -12.43 3.68 0.83
C TRP A 43 -11.74 4.71 1.72
N LYS A 44 -12.49 5.70 2.19
CA LYS A 44 -11.98 6.63 3.19
C LYS A 44 -11.61 5.87 4.47
N GLU A 45 -12.45 4.94 4.90
CA GLU A 45 -12.19 4.11 6.06
C GLU A 45 -10.99 3.19 5.83
N LEU A 46 -10.78 2.71 4.60
CA LEU A 46 -9.59 1.94 4.26
C LEU A 46 -8.33 2.77 4.47
N GLY A 47 -8.32 4.02 4.02
CA GLY A 47 -7.20 4.93 4.25
C GLY A 47 -6.89 5.10 5.73
N LEU A 48 -7.92 5.29 6.55
CA LEU A 48 -7.76 5.40 8.01
C LEU A 48 -7.21 4.10 8.61
N LYS A 49 -7.73 2.97 8.16
CA LYS A 49 -7.29 1.66 8.61
C LYS A 49 -5.81 1.45 8.33
N LEU A 50 -5.35 1.81 7.12
CA LEU A 50 -3.94 1.69 6.75
C LEU A 50 -3.06 2.62 7.58
N TYR A 51 -3.49 3.86 7.77
CA TYR A 51 -2.71 4.86 8.50
C TYR A 51 -2.52 4.49 9.97
N HIS A 52 -3.58 3.99 10.60
CA HIS A 52 -3.57 3.67 12.04
C HIS A 52 -3.13 2.23 12.35
N ALA A 53 -2.79 1.43 11.33
CA ALA A 53 -2.35 0.08 11.57
C ALA A 53 -1.02 0.04 12.32
N GLU A 54 -0.89 -0.88 13.25
CA GLU A 54 0.35 -1.12 13.98
C GLU A 54 0.99 -2.38 13.43
N GLY A 55 1.97 -2.21 12.53
CA GLY A 55 2.58 -3.33 11.82
C GLY A 55 1.72 -3.78 10.65
N GLU A 56 1.46 -5.07 10.55
CA GLU A 56 0.68 -5.62 9.45
C GLU A 56 -0.80 -5.25 9.55
N VAL A 57 -1.38 -4.90 8.40
CA VAL A 57 -2.83 -4.68 8.27
C VAL A 57 -3.44 -5.83 7.51
N GLU A 58 -4.60 -6.30 7.97
CA GLU A 58 -5.33 -7.38 7.33
C GLU A 58 -6.32 -6.81 6.31
N LEU A 59 -6.22 -7.30 5.07
CA LEU A 59 -6.99 -6.77 3.95
C LEU A 59 -7.91 -7.83 3.36
N LYS A 60 -9.12 -7.39 2.98
CA LYS A 60 -10.07 -8.20 2.21
C LYS A 60 -9.69 -8.14 0.73
N ASP A 61 -10.17 -9.11 -0.05
CA ASP A 61 -9.91 -9.17 -1.50
C ASP A 61 -10.32 -7.89 -2.21
N GLU A 62 -11.44 -7.30 -1.83
CA GLU A 62 -11.92 -6.04 -2.39
C GLU A 62 -10.95 -4.90 -2.12
N GLU A 63 -10.39 -4.87 -0.90
CA GLU A 63 -9.41 -3.85 -0.51
C GLU A 63 -8.10 -4.02 -1.27
N VAL A 64 -7.65 -5.25 -1.43
CA VAL A 64 -6.45 -5.57 -2.23
C VAL A 64 -6.63 -5.09 -3.67
N GLY A 65 -7.77 -5.39 -4.26
CA GLY A 65 -8.08 -4.95 -5.62
C GLY A 65 -8.09 -3.44 -5.77
N TYR A 66 -8.65 -2.74 -4.81
CA TYR A 66 -8.67 -1.28 -4.80
C TYR A 66 -7.25 -0.70 -4.73
N ILE A 67 -6.41 -1.25 -3.86
CA ILE A 67 -5.03 -0.79 -3.70
C ILE A 67 -4.23 -1.05 -4.98
N LYS A 68 -4.35 -2.23 -5.57
CA LYS A 68 -3.67 -2.56 -6.83
C LYS A 68 -4.06 -1.59 -7.94
N ASN A 69 -5.33 -1.24 -8.03
CA ASN A 69 -5.81 -0.29 -9.02
C ASN A 69 -5.27 1.12 -8.75
N HIS A 70 -5.24 1.53 -7.50
CA HIS A 70 -4.75 2.85 -7.11
C HIS A 70 -3.28 3.05 -7.48
N VAL A 71 -2.43 2.05 -7.23
CA VAL A 71 -0.99 2.17 -7.46
C VAL A 71 -0.60 2.09 -8.93
N GLN A 72 -1.54 1.84 -9.84
CA GLN A 72 -1.25 1.85 -11.27
C GLN A 72 -0.77 3.22 -11.76
N ALA A 73 -1.12 4.28 -11.05
CA ALA A 73 -0.65 5.64 -11.35
C ALA A 73 0.76 5.92 -10.81
N TRP A 74 1.31 5.03 -10.03
CA TRP A 74 2.63 5.20 -9.41
C TRP A 74 3.75 4.78 -10.38
N SER A 75 4.98 5.14 -10.03
CA SER A 75 6.14 4.68 -10.80
C SER A 75 6.21 3.15 -10.75
N CYS A 76 6.85 2.55 -11.76
CA CYS A 76 6.95 1.09 -11.84
C CYS A 76 7.62 0.49 -10.60
N VAL A 77 8.66 1.12 -10.10
CA VAL A 77 9.40 0.62 -8.93
C VAL A 77 8.50 0.59 -7.70
N ALA A 78 7.78 1.68 -7.43
CA ALA A 78 6.89 1.76 -6.27
C ALA A 78 5.69 0.82 -6.42
N ARG A 79 5.08 0.78 -7.60
CA ARG A 79 3.95 -0.11 -7.88
C ARG A 79 4.33 -1.57 -7.69
N GLU A 80 5.46 -1.99 -8.26
CA GLU A 80 5.91 -3.37 -8.14
C GLU A 80 6.20 -3.75 -6.69
N GLY A 81 6.76 -2.82 -5.91
CA GLY A 81 7.01 -3.06 -4.49
C GLY A 81 5.72 -3.33 -3.72
N VAL A 82 4.70 -2.52 -3.95
CA VAL A 82 3.40 -2.68 -3.29
C VAL A 82 2.71 -3.97 -3.76
N GLU A 83 2.69 -4.23 -5.07
CA GLU A 83 2.05 -5.43 -5.60
C GLU A 83 2.73 -6.71 -5.10
N ARG A 84 4.06 -6.71 -5.01
CA ARG A 84 4.81 -7.84 -4.46
C ARG A 84 4.45 -8.08 -2.99
N ALA A 85 4.33 -7.01 -2.21
CA ALA A 85 3.94 -7.12 -0.81
C ALA A 85 2.53 -7.69 -0.66
N LEU A 86 1.60 -7.27 -1.52
CA LEU A 86 0.23 -7.78 -1.51
C LEU A 86 0.17 -9.25 -1.90
N ASP A 87 1.01 -9.69 -2.84
CA ASP A 87 0.99 -11.07 -3.32
C ASP A 87 1.77 -12.02 -2.41
N ALA A 88 2.74 -11.53 -1.65
CA ALA A 88 3.63 -12.35 -0.85
C ALA A 88 2.96 -13.05 0.33
N THR A 89 1.78 -12.59 0.74
CA THR A 89 1.09 -13.10 1.93
C THR A 89 -0.07 -14.03 1.62
N GLU A 90 -0.23 -14.40 0.37
CA GLU A 90 -1.25 -15.36 -0.05
C GLU A 90 -0.82 -16.79 0.06
#